data_b799805a6a76e7d2a30c3804f35169d5
#
_entry.id   b799805a6a76e7d2a30c3804f35169d5
#
_cell.length_a   1.000
_cell.length_b   1.000
_cell.length_c   1.000
_cell.angle_alpha   90.00
_cell.angle_beta   90.00
_cell.angle_gamma   90.00
#
_symmetry.space_group_name_H-M   'P 1'
#
loop_
_entity.id
_entity.type
_entity.pdbx_description
1 polymer ?
#
loop_
_entity_poly.entity_id
_entity_poly.type
_entity_poly.pdbx_seq_one_letter_code
_entity_poly.pdbx_strand_id
1 'polypeptide(L)'
;TAGFMTKFPTFVTERRDLVASITLAVPGYRELLMWLGCVDAGKRTAKKCLKANKHLYVLPGGEAEQMLTRRGEHRVFLKRRKGFVKLAIEHGSALVPVYAFGETDMYHTTDFMMRPRKALMKHLRIAIPLFVGAWGTPLPIPGTLAVVVGTPMRVRKVEPDLITRDLVD
;
A
#
# COMPACT_ATOMS: atom_id res chain seq x y z
N THR A 1 7.38 -14.19 3.10
CA THR A 1 7.94 -12.83 3.27
C THR A 1 9.34 -12.88 3.87
N ALA A 2 9.58 -13.66 4.93
CA ALA A 2 10.90 -13.76 5.56
C ALA A 2 11.99 -14.23 4.57
N GLY A 3 11.70 -15.21 3.71
CA GLY A 3 12.67 -15.70 2.73
C GLY A 3 13.07 -14.70 1.65
N PHE A 4 12.19 -13.74 1.30
CA PHE A 4 12.53 -12.65 0.39
C PHE A 4 13.44 -11.62 1.08
N MET A 5 13.15 -11.31 2.34
CA MET A 5 13.94 -10.37 3.15
C MET A 5 15.39 -10.82 3.35
N THR A 6 15.60 -12.12 3.56
CA THR A 6 16.94 -12.68 3.74
C THR A 6 17.76 -12.74 2.45
N LYS A 7 17.10 -12.89 1.28
CA LYS A 7 17.77 -12.91 -0.02
C LYS A 7 18.17 -11.51 -0.55
N PHE A 8 17.47 -10.45 -0.08
CA PHE A 8 17.68 -9.09 -0.56
C PHE A 8 17.84 -8.09 0.61
N PRO A 9 18.91 -8.20 1.39
CA PRO A 9 19.10 -7.37 2.60
C PRO A 9 19.16 -5.87 2.29
N THR A 10 19.78 -5.47 1.19
CA THR A 10 19.83 -4.07 0.74
C THR A 10 18.44 -3.53 0.41
N PHE A 11 17.58 -4.34 -0.22
CA PHE A 11 16.21 -3.96 -0.49
C PHE A 11 15.44 -3.66 0.80
N VAL A 12 15.64 -4.45 1.85
CA VAL A 12 14.97 -4.26 3.14
C VAL A 12 15.39 -2.95 3.81
N THR A 13 16.69 -2.66 3.85
CA THR A 13 17.22 -1.43 4.47
C THR A 13 16.88 -0.17 3.69
N GLU A 14 16.77 -0.29 2.36
CA GLU A 14 16.49 0.82 1.46
C GLU A 14 14.98 1.03 1.20
N ARG A 15 14.12 0.07 1.60
CA ARG A 15 12.66 0.15 1.40
C ARG A 15 12.03 1.12 2.39
N ARG A 16 11.04 1.86 1.89
CA ARG A 16 10.13 2.69 2.69
C ARG A 16 8.69 2.37 2.32
N ASP A 17 7.91 1.97 3.31
CA ASP A 17 6.52 1.59 3.14
C ASP A 17 5.65 2.84 3.34
N LEU A 18 4.85 3.17 2.33
CA LEU A 18 3.97 4.33 2.40
C LEU A 18 2.70 3.97 3.18
N VAL A 19 2.49 4.62 4.31
CA VAL A 19 1.31 4.42 5.17
C VAL A 19 0.48 5.70 5.28
N ALA A 20 -0.81 5.56 5.55
CA ALA A 20 -1.71 6.71 5.71
C ALA A 20 -1.27 7.59 6.89
N SER A 21 -1.33 8.91 6.72
CA SER A 21 -0.91 9.89 7.74
C SER A 21 -1.61 9.68 9.09
N ILE A 22 -2.87 9.23 9.04
CA ILE A 22 -3.66 8.97 10.25
C ILE A 22 -3.06 7.85 11.12
N THR A 23 -2.43 6.84 10.52
CA THR A 23 -1.79 5.75 11.27
C THR A 23 -0.55 6.23 12.01
N LEU A 24 0.13 7.25 11.47
CA LEU A 24 1.28 7.89 12.11
C LEU A 24 0.87 8.93 13.16
N ALA A 25 -0.42 9.23 13.31
CA ALA A 25 -0.92 10.11 14.35
C ALA A 25 -1.19 9.38 15.68
N VAL A 26 -1.19 8.04 15.68
CA VAL A 26 -1.47 7.23 16.88
C VAL A 26 -0.17 7.00 17.66
N PRO A 27 -0.03 7.54 18.88
CA PRO A 27 1.16 7.34 19.72
C PRO A 27 1.39 5.85 20.01
N GLY A 28 2.64 5.42 20.09
CA GLY A 28 3.05 4.02 20.26
C GLY A 28 3.00 3.23 18.95
N TYR A 29 1.90 3.29 18.22
CA TYR A 29 1.79 2.66 16.89
C TYR A 29 2.67 3.35 15.84
N ARG A 30 2.76 4.67 15.90
CA ARG A 30 3.67 5.47 15.08
C ARG A 30 5.12 5.01 15.22
N GLU A 31 5.60 4.86 16.44
CA GLU A 31 6.98 4.47 16.74
C GLU A 31 7.29 3.09 16.17
N LEU A 32 6.34 2.15 16.32
CA LEU A 32 6.46 0.81 15.74
C LEU A 32 6.54 0.88 14.22
N LEU A 33 5.66 1.65 13.56
CA LEU A 33 5.67 1.80 12.11
C LEU A 33 6.96 2.45 11.61
N MET A 34 7.45 3.47 12.30
CA MET A 34 8.73 4.12 11.95
C MET A 34 9.91 3.16 12.10
N TRP A 35 9.90 2.32 13.09
CA TRP A 35 10.90 1.26 13.27
C TRP A 35 10.89 0.27 12.10
N LEU A 36 9.72 -0.06 11.60
CA LEU A 36 9.56 -0.93 10.43
C LEU A 36 9.90 -0.24 9.09
N GLY A 37 10.32 1.03 9.12
CA GLY A 37 10.69 1.80 7.94
C GLY A 37 9.51 2.44 7.22
N CYS A 38 8.33 2.46 7.84
CA CYS A 38 7.15 3.13 7.29
C CYS A 38 7.33 4.66 7.32
N VAL A 39 6.78 5.30 6.29
CA VAL A 39 6.78 6.76 6.15
C VAL A 39 5.39 7.23 5.66
N ASP A 40 5.12 8.51 5.86
CA ASP A 40 3.87 9.11 5.40
C ASP A 40 3.68 8.98 3.88
N ALA A 41 2.49 8.57 3.45
CA ALA A 41 2.12 8.40 2.05
C ALA A 41 1.94 9.71 1.27
N GLY A 42 2.24 10.86 1.88
CA GLY A 42 2.19 12.15 1.21
C GLY A 42 3.18 12.25 0.05
N LYS A 43 2.74 12.89 -1.04
CA LYS A 43 3.53 13.08 -2.27
C LYS A 43 4.92 13.69 -1.99
N ARG A 44 5.02 14.62 -1.03
CA ARG A 44 6.29 15.27 -0.64
C ARG A 44 7.28 14.26 -0.07
N THR A 45 6.83 13.39 0.83
CA THR A 45 7.63 12.35 1.46
C THR A 45 8.09 11.32 0.43
N ALA A 46 7.18 10.85 -0.41
CA ALA A 46 7.49 9.91 -1.49
C ALA A 46 8.58 10.45 -2.43
N LYS A 47 8.46 11.74 -2.85
CA LYS A 47 9.50 12.39 -3.68
C LYS A 47 10.85 12.49 -2.96
N LYS A 48 10.86 12.79 -1.66
CA LYS A 48 12.11 12.82 -0.87
C LYS A 48 12.78 11.45 -0.84
N CYS A 49 12.01 10.39 -0.64
CA CYS A 49 12.53 9.03 -0.62
C CYS A 49 13.13 8.63 -1.98
N LEU A 50 12.44 8.90 -3.08
CA LEU A 50 12.94 8.60 -4.43
C LEU A 50 14.19 9.39 -4.78
N LYS A 51 14.27 10.68 -4.39
CA LYS A 51 15.48 11.49 -4.56
C LYS A 51 16.67 10.96 -3.74
N ALA A 52 16.41 10.30 -2.64
CA ALA A 52 17.41 9.64 -1.80
C ALA A 52 17.68 8.19 -2.23
N ASN A 53 17.28 7.79 -3.45
CA ASN A 53 17.43 6.44 -4.00
C ASN A 53 16.84 5.34 -3.13
N LYS A 54 15.75 5.64 -2.36
CA LYS A 54 15.04 4.64 -1.59
C LYS A 54 13.96 3.95 -2.42
N HIS A 55 13.74 2.67 -2.15
CA HIS A 55 12.64 1.91 -2.74
C HIS A 55 11.33 2.22 -2.03
N LEU A 56 10.27 2.49 -2.77
CA LEU A 56 8.95 2.71 -2.20
C LEU A 56 8.08 1.47 -2.34
N TYR A 57 7.48 1.04 -1.24
CA TYR A 57 6.40 0.08 -1.24
C TYR A 57 5.07 0.83 -1.15
N VAL A 58 4.23 0.64 -2.16
CA VAL A 58 2.99 1.41 -2.32
C VAL A 58 1.82 0.44 -2.42
N LEU A 59 0.78 0.68 -1.65
CA LEU A 59 -0.53 0.02 -1.75
C LEU A 59 -1.49 0.98 -2.47
N PRO A 60 -1.60 0.94 -3.80
CA PRO A 60 -2.27 1.98 -4.56
C PRO A 60 -3.78 2.06 -4.32
N GLY A 61 -4.43 0.95 -4.00
CA GLY A 61 -5.86 0.92 -3.65
C GLY A 61 -6.21 1.73 -2.41
N GLY A 62 -5.30 1.73 -1.43
CA GLY A 62 -5.42 2.48 -0.19
C GLY A 62 -6.68 2.13 0.60
N GLU A 63 -7.17 3.10 1.37
CA GLU A 63 -8.31 2.94 2.28
C GLU A 63 -9.60 2.49 1.57
N ALA A 64 -9.82 2.90 0.32
CA ALA A 64 -11.04 2.54 -0.42
C ALA A 64 -11.04 1.05 -0.79
N GLU A 65 -9.90 0.50 -1.17
CA GLU A 65 -9.75 -0.94 -1.45
C GLU A 65 -9.91 -1.74 -0.17
N GLN A 66 -9.26 -1.32 0.91
CA GLN A 66 -9.35 -1.97 2.22
C GLN A 66 -10.78 -2.07 2.73
N MET A 67 -11.59 -1.02 2.55
CA MET A 67 -13.00 -1.02 2.93
C MET A 67 -13.88 -1.97 2.10
N LEU A 68 -13.44 -2.31 0.89
CA LEU A 68 -14.20 -3.13 -0.06
C LEU A 68 -13.65 -4.55 -0.21
N THR A 69 -12.51 -4.84 0.43
CA THR A 69 -11.92 -6.19 0.46
C THR A 69 -12.87 -7.17 1.14
N ARG A 70 -13.06 -8.33 0.51
CA ARG A 70 -13.85 -9.43 1.02
C ARG A 70 -13.01 -10.70 1.02
N ARG A 71 -13.27 -11.57 1.98
CA ARG A 71 -12.62 -12.87 2.07
C ARG A 71 -12.85 -13.67 0.79
N GLY A 72 -11.78 -14.26 0.26
CA GLY A 72 -11.80 -15.05 -0.97
C GLY A 72 -12.00 -14.26 -2.27
N GLU A 73 -12.11 -12.92 -2.21
CA GLU A 73 -12.25 -12.09 -3.40
C GLU A 73 -10.93 -11.41 -3.77
N HIS A 74 -10.52 -11.57 -5.02
CA HIS A 74 -9.34 -10.92 -5.58
C HIS A 74 -9.75 -9.69 -6.41
N ARG A 75 -9.94 -8.56 -5.72
CA ARG A 75 -10.30 -7.28 -6.36
C ARG A 75 -9.21 -6.25 -6.15
N VAL A 76 -8.88 -5.52 -7.21
CA VAL A 76 -7.86 -4.47 -7.20
C VAL A 76 -8.46 -3.17 -7.74
N PHE A 77 -8.25 -2.05 -7.03
CA PHE A 77 -8.77 -0.74 -7.39
C PHE A 77 -7.67 0.19 -7.91
N LEU A 78 -7.12 -0.12 -9.10
CA LEU A 78 -6.00 0.63 -9.69
C LEU A 78 -6.40 1.72 -10.67
N LYS A 79 -7.47 1.54 -11.48
CA LYS A 79 -7.82 2.42 -12.61
C LYS A 79 -7.86 3.93 -12.29
N ARG A 80 -8.25 4.29 -11.09
CA ARG A 80 -8.33 5.70 -10.64
C ARG A 80 -7.14 6.16 -9.82
N ARG A 81 -6.17 5.28 -9.54
CA ARG A 81 -5.04 5.53 -8.67
C ARG A 81 -3.75 5.74 -9.46
N LYS A 82 -3.71 6.80 -10.26
CA LYS A 82 -2.59 7.10 -11.18
C LYS A 82 -1.42 7.86 -10.53
N GLY A 83 -1.52 8.25 -9.26
CA GLY A 83 -0.53 9.08 -8.58
C GLY A 83 0.85 8.43 -8.47
N PHE A 84 0.91 7.11 -8.24
CA PHE A 84 2.17 6.36 -8.15
C PHE A 84 2.83 6.21 -9.52
N VAL A 85 2.04 6.04 -10.60
CA VAL A 85 2.54 6.00 -11.98
C VAL A 85 3.17 7.34 -12.34
N LYS A 86 2.47 8.45 -12.07
CA LYS A 86 3.01 9.80 -12.29
C LYS A 86 4.33 10.01 -11.53
N LEU A 87 4.41 9.53 -10.29
CA LEU A 87 5.61 9.63 -9.48
C LEU A 87 6.77 8.80 -10.07
N ALA A 88 6.47 7.60 -10.58
CA ALA A 88 7.46 6.75 -11.25
C ALA A 88 8.01 7.41 -12.51
N ILE A 89 7.16 8.04 -13.34
CA ILE A 89 7.55 8.77 -14.54
C ILE A 89 8.41 9.99 -14.18
N GLU A 90 8.01 10.79 -13.18
CA GLU A 90 8.78 11.96 -12.72
C GLU A 90 10.23 11.59 -12.33
N HIS A 91 10.43 10.39 -11.79
CA HIS A 91 11.74 9.97 -11.25
C HIS A 91 12.47 8.93 -12.13
N GLY A 92 11.81 8.40 -13.16
CA GLY A 92 12.37 7.29 -13.96
C GLY A 92 12.50 5.99 -13.14
N SER A 93 11.62 5.80 -12.14
CA SER A 93 11.65 4.65 -11.26
C SER A 93 10.91 3.48 -11.86
N ALA A 94 11.52 2.29 -11.90
CA ALA A 94 10.85 1.09 -12.35
C ALA A 94 9.68 0.72 -11.42
N LEU A 95 8.59 0.24 -12.01
CA LEU A 95 7.43 -0.29 -11.29
C LEU A 95 7.53 -1.81 -11.23
N VAL A 96 7.48 -2.36 -10.03
CA VAL A 96 7.48 -3.80 -9.78
C VAL A 96 6.12 -4.19 -9.22
N PRO A 97 5.27 -4.90 -9.99
CA PRO A 97 4.01 -5.37 -9.47
C PRO A 97 4.24 -6.52 -8.47
N VAL A 98 3.59 -6.42 -7.32
CA VAL A 98 3.62 -7.45 -6.29
C VAL A 98 2.20 -7.77 -5.87
N TYR A 99 1.87 -9.05 -5.80
CA TYR A 99 0.56 -9.51 -5.36
C TYR A 99 0.68 -10.62 -4.32
N ALA A 100 -0.11 -10.52 -3.25
CA ALA A 100 -0.17 -11.50 -2.18
C ALA A 100 -1.46 -12.33 -2.29
N PHE A 101 -1.33 -13.58 -2.69
CA PHE A 101 -2.44 -14.54 -2.69
C PHE A 101 -2.65 -15.10 -1.28
N GLY A 102 -3.91 -15.24 -0.87
CA GLY A 102 -4.29 -15.73 0.46
C GLY A 102 -4.37 -14.63 1.54
N GLU A 103 -3.95 -13.39 1.25
CA GLU A 103 -4.06 -12.29 2.20
C GLU A 103 -5.52 -12.01 2.59
N THR A 104 -6.43 -12.05 1.63
CA THR A 104 -7.86 -11.84 1.85
C THR A 104 -8.53 -12.95 2.67
N ASP A 105 -7.89 -14.10 2.81
CA ASP A 105 -8.41 -15.24 3.57
C ASP A 105 -8.03 -15.20 5.06
N MET A 106 -7.10 -14.34 5.43
CA MET A 106 -6.59 -14.22 6.78
C MET A 106 -7.55 -13.55 7.75
N TYR A 107 -8.59 -12.86 7.25
CA TYR A 107 -9.54 -12.13 8.07
C TYR A 107 -10.96 -12.25 7.55
N HIS A 108 -11.91 -12.34 8.47
CA HIS A 108 -13.31 -12.12 8.18
C HIS A 108 -13.59 -10.63 8.19
N THR A 109 -14.08 -10.09 7.08
CA THR A 109 -14.53 -8.72 6.99
C THR A 109 -16.04 -8.65 7.17
N THR A 110 -16.54 -7.58 7.79
CA THR A 110 -17.96 -7.39 8.01
C THR A 110 -18.50 -6.10 7.39
N ASP A 111 -19.71 -6.16 6.90
CA ASP A 111 -20.44 -5.00 6.37
C ASP A 111 -21.16 -4.20 7.47
N PHE A 112 -20.99 -4.60 8.74
CA PHE A 112 -21.60 -3.89 9.86
C PHE A 112 -21.28 -2.40 9.81
N MET A 113 -22.30 -1.56 9.91
CA MET A 113 -22.21 -0.10 9.82
C MET A 113 -21.47 0.41 8.57
N MET A 114 -21.58 -0.27 7.42
CA MET A 114 -20.86 0.12 6.19
C MET A 114 -21.25 1.53 5.70
N ARG A 115 -22.54 1.93 5.84
CA ARG A 115 -22.99 3.27 5.42
C ARG A 115 -22.32 4.40 6.21
N PRO A 116 -22.35 4.43 7.56
CA PRO A 116 -21.64 5.47 8.32
C PRO A 116 -20.11 5.39 8.15
N ARG A 117 -19.53 4.20 8.03
CA ARG A 117 -18.09 4.03 7.76
C ARG A 117 -17.70 4.63 6.41
N LYS A 118 -18.50 4.44 5.35
CA LYS A 118 -18.29 5.08 4.04
C LYS A 118 -18.45 6.59 4.12
N ALA A 119 -19.38 7.10 4.88
CA ALA A 119 -19.56 8.53 5.12
C ALA A 119 -18.33 9.13 5.83
N LEU A 120 -17.85 8.46 6.88
CA LEU A 120 -16.63 8.85 7.59
C LEU A 120 -15.41 8.90 6.67
N MET A 121 -15.22 7.87 5.84
CA MET A 121 -14.14 7.83 4.85
C MET A 121 -14.27 8.97 3.83
N LYS A 122 -15.50 9.29 3.37
CA LYS A 122 -15.73 10.35 2.39
C LYS A 122 -15.43 11.74 2.95
N HIS A 123 -15.85 12.02 4.19
CA HIS A 123 -15.75 13.35 4.79
C HIS A 123 -14.43 13.58 5.53
N LEU A 124 -13.95 12.60 6.28
CA LEU A 124 -12.75 12.71 7.11
C LEU A 124 -11.53 11.96 6.56
N ARG A 125 -11.70 11.21 5.47
CA ARG A 125 -10.65 10.35 4.90
C ARG A 125 -10.10 9.33 5.92
N ILE A 126 -10.96 8.87 6.81
CA ILE A 126 -10.64 7.85 7.80
C ILE A 126 -11.36 6.56 7.41
N ALA A 127 -10.61 5.54 7.03
CA ALA A 127 -11.15 4.20 6.85
C ALA A 127 -11.07 3.44 8.17
N ILE A 128 -12.19 2.87 8.59
CA ILE A 128 -12.26 1.97 9.74
C ILE A 128 -12.64 0.58 9.21
N PRO A 129 -11.65 -0.24 8.80
CA PRO A 129 -11.94 -1.61 8.43
C PRO A 129 -12.31 -2.40 9.68
N LEU A 130 -13.47 -3.04 9.66
CA LEU A 130 -13.85 -3.99 10.70
C LEU A 130 -13.52 -5.38 10.20
N PHE A 131 -12.57 -6.01 10.85
CA PHE A 131 -12.13 -7.36 10.56
C PHE A 131 -11.94 -8.15 11.84
N VAL A 132 -12.13 -9.44 11.74
CA VAL A 132 -11.95 -10.40 12.83
C VAL A 132 -11.12 -11.55 12.29
N GLY A 133 -10.06 -11.89 12.99
CA GLY A 133 -9.17 -13.00 12.65
C GLY A 133 -9.46 -14.28 13.44
N ALA A 134 -8.39 -15.01 13.74
CA ALA A 134 -8.48 -16.26 14.47
C ALA A 134 -9.10 -16.06 15.86
N TRP A 135 -9.99 -16.98 16.26
CA TRP A 135 -10.66 -17.00 17.59
C TRP A 135 -11.36 -15.70 17.97
N GLY A 136 -11.81 -14.90 16.98
CA GLY A 136 -12.47 -13.62 17.26
C GLY A 136 -11.50 -12.49 17.66
N THR A 137 -10.21 -12.69 17.52
CA THR A 137 -9.15 -11.70 17.82
C THR A 137 -8.68 -10.96 16.57
N PRO A 138 -7.85 -9.90 16.69
CA PRO A 138 -7.16 -9.27 15.56
C PRO A 138 -6.03 -10.11 14.94
N LEU A 139 -5.74 -11.30 15.45
CA LEU A 139 -4.69 -12.18 14.91
C LEU A 139 -5.14 -12.78 13.58
N PRO A 140 -4.24 -12.89 12.58
CA PRO A 140 -4.59 -13.49 11.30
C PRO A 140 -4.98 -14.95 11.44
N ILE A 141 -5.96 -15.39 10.67
CA ILE A 141 -6.32 -16.81 10.55
C ILE A 141 -5.14 -17.51 9.90
N PRO A 142 -4.67 -18.64 10.47
CA PRO A 142 -3.61 -19.43 9.85
C PRO A 142 -4.01 -19.85 8.43
N GLY A 143 -3.13 -19.61 7.48
CA GLY A 143 -3.37 -19.91 6.07
C GLY A 143 -2.10 -19.82 5.24
N THR A 144 -2.18 -20.21 3.98
CA THR A 144 -1.07 -20.10 3.04
C THR A 144 -1.06 -18.73 2.42
N LEU A 145 0.07 -18.02 2.54
CA LEU A 145 0.34 -16.74 1.89
C LEU A 145 1.40 -16.95 0.80
N ALA A 146 1.02 -16.72 -0.45
CA ALA A 146 1.95 -16.75 -1.57
C ALA A 146 2.14 -15.33 -2.15
N VAL A 147 3.35 -14.81 -2.07
CA VAL A 147 3.69 -13.50 -2.63
C VAL A 147 4.34 -13.68 -4.00
N VAL A 148 3.71 -13.16 -5.01
CA VAL A 148 4.22 -13.17 -6.40
C VAL A 148 4.77 -11.79 -6.74
N VAL A 149 6.01 -11.77 -7.19
CA VAL A 149 6.70 -10.56 -7.65
C VAL A 149 6.81 -10.65 -9.16
N GLY A 150 6.21 -9.70 -9.86
CA GLY A 150 6.23 -9.62 -11.31
C GLY A 150 7.51 -8.98 -11.86
N THR A 151 7.63 -9.00 -13.18
CA THR A 151 8.76 -8.41 -13.88
C THR A 151 8.78 -6.89 -13.72
N PRO A 152 9.93 -6.28 -13.40
CA PRO A 152 10.05 -4.84 -13.32
C PRO A 152 9.74 -4.15 -14.66
N MET A 153 8.79 -3.23 -14.64
CA MET A 153 8.46 -2.39 -15.79
C MET A 153 9.32 -1.12 -15.75
N ARG A 154 10.20 -0.97 -16.72
CA ARG A 154 11.04 0.22 -16.84
C ARG A 154 10.20 1.41 -17.28
N VAL A 155 10.35 2.52 -16.61
CA VAL A 155 9.63 3.77 -16.89
C VAL A 155 10.64 4.83 -17.31
N ARG A 156 10.40 5.47 -18.46
CA ARG A 156 11.23 6.60 -18.91
C ARG A 156 10.98 7.80 -18.01
N LYS A 157 12.04 8.46 -17.58
CA LYS A 157 11.94 9.73 -16.86
C LYS A 157 11.46 10.84 -17.80
N VAL A 158 10.45 11.59 -17.35
CA VAL A 158 9.88 12.75 -18.04
C VAL A 158 9.77 13.90 -17.07
N GLU A 159 10.08 15.11 -17.53
CA GLU A 159 9.93 16.32 -16.70
C GLU A 159 8.47 16.51 -16.28
N PRO A 160 8.23 16.98 -15.04
CA PRO A 160 6.89 17.06 -14.46
C PRO A 160 5.86 17.84 -15.31
N ASP A 161 6.32 18.86 -16.02
CA ASP A 161 5.48 19.75 -16.84
C ASP A 161 5.06 19.11 -18.18
N LEU A 162 5.78 18.08 -18.61
CA LEU A 162 5.50 17.32 -19.83
C LEU A 162 4.68 16.05 -19.58
N ILE A 163 4.31 15.75 -18.33
CA ILE A 163 3.54 14.56 -18.00
C ILE A 163 2.05 14.82 -18.28
N THR A 164 1.59 14.39 -19.44
CA THR A 164 0.19 14.45 -19.85
C THR A 164 -0.63 13.32 -19.22
N ARG A 165 -1.97 13.41 -19.32
CA ARG A 165 -2.86 12.33 -18.86
C ARG A 165 -2.67 11.06 -19.66
N ASP A 166 -2.50 11.18 -20.98
CA ASP A 166 -2.34 10.04 -21.89
C ASP A 166 -1.05 9.25 -21.62
N LEU A 167 -0.02 9.91 -21.08
CA LEU A 167 1.22 9.24 -20.70
C LEU A 167 1.09 8.39 -19.43
N VAL A 168 0.07 8.67 -18.62
CA VAL A 168 -0.19 8.01 -17.34
C VAL A 168 -1.29 6.94 -17.46
N ASP A 169 -2.04 6.95 -18.52
CA ASP A 169 -3.14 6.03 -18.85
C ASP A 169 -2.68 4.82 -19.61
#